data_cddc4ab15c86b81d0a636f27ab43e281
#
_entry.id   cddc4ab15c86b81d0a636f27ab43e281
#
_cell.length_a   1.000
_cell.length_b   1.000
_cell.length_c   1.000
_cell.angle_alpha   90.00
_cell.angle_beta   90.00
_cell.angle_gamma   90.00
#
_symmetry.space_group_name_H-M   'P 1'
#
loop_
_entity.id
_entity.type
_entity.pdbx_description
1 polymer ?
#
loop_
_entity_poly.entity_id
_entity_poly.type
_entity_poly.pdbx_seq_one_letter_code
_entity_poly.pdbx_strand_id
1 'polypeptide(L)'
;MSALAGLVDRGLMAPDWAEALAPVDDRIARMGAFLRAEIAAGHSYLPAGDAVFRAFADVRVLVVGQDPYPTPGHPIGLSFAVDAHVRPVPRSLANIYRELATDVGVATPEHGDLTAWSEQGVMLLNRVLTVRPGESASHRGRGWE
;
A
#
# COMPACT_ATOMS: atom_id res chain seq x y z
N MET A 1 21.56 10.93 -7.34
CA MET A 1 20.68 9.96 -8.03
C MET A 1 19.27 10.20 -7.52
N SER A 2 18.27 10.34 -8.41
CA SER A 2 16.86 10.50 -8.04
C SER A 2 16.38 9.25 -7.29
N ALA A 3 15.55 9.44 -6.26
CA ALA A 3 14.93 8.33 -5.54
C ALA A 3 13.98 7.54 -6.45
N LEU A 4 13.24 8.24 -7.31
CA LEU A 4 12.34 7.65 -8.28
C LEU A 4 13.08 6.80 -9.33
N ALA A 5 14.22 7.29 -9.87
CA ALA A 5 15.04 6.51 -10.79
C ALA A 5 15.46 5.17 -10.18
N GLY A 6 15.87 5.17 -8.91
CA GLY A 6 16.23 3.95 -8.19
C GLY A 6 15.03 2.99 -7.95
N LEU A 7 13.80 3.48 -7.94
CA LEU A 7 12.59 2.63 -7.87
C LEU A 7 12.28 2.00 -9.23
N VAL A 8 12.43 2.76 -10.31
CA VAL A 8 12.26 2.26 -11.70
C VAL A 8 13.30 1.20 -12.01
N ASP A 9 14.58 1.46 -11.73
CA ASP A 9 15.69 0.51 -11.98
C ASP A 9 15.49 -0.84 -11.27
N ARG A 10 14.79 -0.83 -10.13
CA ARG A 10 14.46 -2.05 -9.38
C ARG A 10 13.12 -2.68 -9.78
N GLY A 11 12.41 -2.12 -10.75
CA GLY A 11 11.09 -2.59 -11.19
C GLY A 11 9.97 -2.42 -10.14
N LEU A 12 10.15 -1.50 -9.20
CA LEU A 12 9.19 -1.21 -8.11
C LEU A 12 8.19 -0.09 -8.48
N MET A 13 8.42 0.60 -9.59
CA MET A 13 7.58 1.67 -10.11
C MET A 13 7.69 1.73 -11.63
N ALA A 14 6.58 1.97 -12.33
CA ALA A 14 6.59 2.20 -13.76
C ALA A 14 7.19 3.59 -14.11
N PRO A 15 7.85 3.75 -15.27
CA PRO A 15 8.53 5.01 -15.65
C PRO A 15 7.61 6.23 -15.71
N ASP A 16 6.37 6.07 -16.18
CA ASP A 16 5.35 7.12 -16.26
C ASP A 16 4.95 7.65 -14.87
N TRP A 17 4.89 6.77 -13.86
CA TRP A 17 4.71 7.18 -12.47
C TRP A 17 5.91 7.96 -11.92
N ALA A 18 7.14 7.57 -12.28
CA ALA A 18 8.33 8.31 -11.89
C ALA A 18 8.34 9.72 -12.49
N GLU A 19 7.87 9.88 -13.73
CA GLU A 19 7.69 11.18 -14.37
C GLU A 19 6.60 12.02 -13.66
N ALA A 20 5.44 11.44 -13.40
CA ALA A 20 4.34 12.11 -12.70
C ALA A 20 4.70 12.55 -11.28
N LEU A 21 5.52 11.78 -10.58
CA LEU A 21 5.97 12.04 -9.21
C LEU A 21 7.27 12.86 -9.12
N ALA A 22 7.90 13.23 -10.25
CA ALA A 22 9.14 14.02 -10.27
C ALA A 22 9.09 15.27 -9.38
N PRO A 23 7.99 16.05 -9.29
CA PRO A 23 7.91 17.21 -8.41
C PRO A 23 8.04 16.88 -6.91
N VAL A 24 7.89 15.63 -6.50
CA VAL A 24 7.95 15.17 -5.10
C VAL A 24 9.10 14.21 -4.83
N ASP A 25 10.06 14.06 -5.75
CA ASP A 25 11.22 13.15 -5.61
C ASP A 25 11.97 13.36 -4.29
N ASP A 26 12.19 14.60 -3.89
CA ASP A 26 12.82 14.95 -2.61
C ASP A 26 12.02 14.47 -1.39
N ARG A 27 10.69 14.45 -1.47
CA ARG A 27 9.84 13.91 -0.40
C ARG A 27 10.01 12.40 -0.31
N ILE A 28 10.01 11.72 -1.45
CA ILE A 28 10.23 10.27 -1.52
C ILE A 28 11.61 9.90 -0.99
N ALA A 29 12.64 10.68 -1.33
CA ALA A 29 13.99 10.50 -0.79
C ALA A 29 14.03 10.64 0.75
N ARG A 30 13.35 11.67 1.30
CA ARG A 30 13.22 11.86 2.76
C ARG A 30 12.47 10.71 3.43
N MET A 31 11.42 10.19 2.82
CA MET A 31 10.70 9.01 3.35
C MET A 31 11.60 7.79 3.37
N GLY A 32 12.39 7.56 2.33
CA GLY A 32 13.38 6.49 2.32
C GLY A 32 14.43 6.65 3.43
N ALA A 33 14.88 7.87 3.70
CA ALA A 33 15.78 8.16 4.81
C ALA A 33 15.12 7.91 6.17
N PHE A 34 13.88 8.33 6.36
CA PHE A 34 13.08 8.07 7.56
C PHE A 34 12.94 6.57 7.82
N LEU A 35 12.57 5.76 6.82
CA LEU A 35 12.41 4.32 6.98
C LEU A 35 13.73 3.62 7.34
N ARG A 36 14.86 4.06 6.78
CA ARG A 36 16.19 3.56 7.18
C ARG A 36 16.53 3.92 8.63
N ALA A 37 16.14 5.12 9.09
CA ALA A 37 16.33 5.51 10.48
C ALA A 37 15.46 4.69 11.45
N GLU A 38 14.23 4.36 11.06
CA GLU A 38 13.37 3.43 11.84
C GLU A 38 14.05 2.07 12.01
N ILE A 39 14.58 1.49 10.93
CA ILE A 39 15.31 0.21 10.99
C ILE A 39 16.56 0.33 11.90
N ALA A 40 17.34 1.40 11.77
CA ALA A 40 18.52 1.63 12.60
C ALA A 40 18.18 1.80 14.08
N ALA A 41 16.99 2.30 14.40
CA ALA A 41 16.46 2.40 15.77
C ALA A 41 15.84 1.09 16.31
N GLY A 42 15.90 0.00 15.54
CA GLY A 42 15.35 -1.30 15.91
C GLY A 42 13.85 -1.46 15.65
N HIS A 43 13.22 -0.49 14.96
CA HIS A 43 11.84 -0.60 14.53
C HIS A 43 11.79 -1.23 13.12
N SER A 44 10.80 -2.07 12.89
CA SER A 44 10.43 -2.50 11.54
C SER A 44 9.24 -1.67 11.01
N TYR A 45 8.93 -1.81 9.73
CA TYR A 45 7.74 -1.21 9.12
C TYR A 45 7.05 -2.18 8.17
N LEU A 46 5.79 -1.90 7.90
CA LEU A 46 4.93 -2.66 6.99
C LEU A 46 4.33 -1.71 5.93
N PRO A 47 4.05 -2.18 4.71
CA PRO A 47 4.38 -3.51 4.16
C PRO A 47 5.89 -3.70 3.97
N ALA A 48 6.33 -4.86 3.48
CA ALA A 48 7.73 -5.08 3.08
C ALA A 48 8.19 -4.02 2.07
N GLY A 49 9.48 -3.67 2.06
CA GLY A 49 9.99 -2.52 1.32
C GLY A 49 9.76 -2.55 -0.20
N ASP A 50 9.69 -3.73 -0.80
CA ASP A 50 9.34 -3.94 -2.22
C ASP A 50 7.84 -3.77 -2.51
N ALA A 51 6.99 -3.89 -1.49
CA ALA A 51 5.55 -3.73 -1.62
C ALA A 51 5.04 -2.29 -1.35
N VAL A 52 5.89 -1.35 -0.90
CA VAL A 52 5.47 0.01 -0.54
C VAL A 52 4.83 0.76 -1.72
N PHE A 53 5.35 0.56 -2.94
CA PHE A 53 4.86 1.21 -4.16
C PHE A 53 4.02 0.29 -5.05
N ARG A 54 3.57 -0.87 -4.56
CA ARG A 54 2.85 -1.87 -5.36
C ARG A 54 1.55 -1.36 -5.99
N ALA A 55 0.91 -0.35 -5.40
CA ALA A 55 -0.33 0.21 -5.92
C ALA A 55 -0.18 1.03 -7.22
N PHE A 56 1.06 1.35 -7.63
CA PHE A 56 1.36 2.21 -8.78
C PHE A 56 1.43 1.37 -10.07
N ALA A 57 0.26 1.03 -10.64
CA ALA A 57 0.06 0.31 -11.91
C ALA A 57 -0.84 1.14 -12.85
N ASP A 58 -1.33 0.56 -13.95
CA ASP A 58 -2.35 1.19 -14.81
C ASP A 58 -3.62 1.49 -14.01
N VAL A 59 -4.08 2.76 -14.04
CA VAL A 59 -5.14 3.24 -13.16
C VAL A 59 -6.39 3.63 -13.94
N ARG A 60 -7.53 3.02 -13.58
CA ARG A 60 -8.88 3.39 -14.04
C ARG A 60 -9.73 3.91 -12.89
N VAL A 61 -9.55 3.36 -11.70
CA VAL A 61 -10.27 3.72 -10.48
C VAL A 61 -9.29 3.87 -9.34
N LEU A 62 -9.43 4.94 -8.55
CA LEU A 62 -8.65 5.17 -7.33
C LEU A 62 -9.51 4.91 -6.09
N VAL A 63 -9.04 4.01 -5.23
CA VAL A 63 -9.59 3.77 -3.89
C VAL A 63 -8.53 4.14 -2.85
N VAL A 64 -8.84 5.09 -1.96
CA VAL A 64 -7.88 5.61 -0.98
C VAL A 64 -8.18 5.02 0.40
N GLY A 65 -7.19 4.33 0.98
CA GLY A 65 -7.17 3.89 2.37
C GLY A 65 -6.40 4.87 3.27
N GLN A 66 -6.35 4.59 4.56
CA GLN A 66 -5.66 5.41 5.56
C GLN A 66 -4.17 5.04 5.64
N ASP A 67 -3.88 3.86 6.15
CA ASP A 67 -2.54 3.29 6.35
C ASP A 67 -2.61 1.75 6.25
N PRO A 68 -1.48 1.05 6.11
CA PRO A 68 -1.47 -0.41 6.09
C PRO A 68 -1.97 -1.00 7.41
N TYR A 69 -2.53 -2.20 7.37
CA TYR A 69 -2.82 -2.96 8.59
C TYR A 69 -1.55 -3.15 9.42
N PRO A 70 -1.58 -2.90 10.74
CA PRO A 70 -0.38 -2.98 11.57
C PRO A 70 0.00 -4.41 11.97
N THR A 71 -0.81 -5.40 11.66
CA THR A 71 -0.54 -6.79 12.00
C THR A 71 0.50 -7.38 11.04
N PRO A 72 1.64 -7.92 11.53
CA PRO A 72 2.63 -8.58 10.70
C PRO A 72 2.01 -9.67 9.80
N GLY A 73 2.42 -9.74 8.54
CA GLY A 73 1.91 -10.69 7.55
C GLY A 73 0.56 -10.31 6.92
N HIS A 74 -0.10 -9.25 7.38
CA HIS A 74 -1.35 -8.80 6.76
C HIS A 74 -1.14 -7.94 5.51
N PRO A 75 -0.41 -6.80 5.56
CA PRO A 75 -0.38 -5.87 4.42
C PRO A 75 0.49 -6.40 3.27
N ILE A 76 -0.04 -6.27 2.06
CA ILE A 76 0.61 -6.68 0.81
C ILE A 76 0.96 -5.49 -0.11
N GLY A 77 0.88 -4.25 0.39
CA GLY A 77 1.17 -3.03 -0.37
C GLY A 77 -0.03 -2.46 -1.13
N LEU A 78 -1.22 -3.02 -0.96
CA LEU A 78 -2.49 -2.54 -1.52
C LEU A 78 -3.43 -2.17 -0.36
N SER A 79 -4.10 -1.00 -0.44
CA SER A 79 -5.04 -0.59 0.60
C SER A 79 -6.19 -1.59 0.72
N PHE A 80 -6.69 -1.80 1.93
CA PHE A 80 -7.73 -2.77 2.30
C PHE A 80 -7.38 -4.23 2.06
N ALA A 81 -6.36 -4.55 1.24
CA ALA A 81 -5.94 -5.91 0.95
C ALA A 81 -5.06 -6.50 2.05
N VAL A 82 -5.17 -7.81 2.21
CA VAL A 82 -4.29 -8.62 3.06
C VAL A 82 -3.82 -9.85 2.30
N ASP A 83 -2.78 -10.51 2.79
CA ASP A 83 -2.34 -11.79 2.25
C ASP A 83 -3.50 -12.79 2.17
N ALA A 84 -3.51 -13.61 1.10
CA ALA A 84 -4.58 -14.55 0.81
C ALA A 84 -4.84 -15.58 1.92
N HIS A 85 -3.87 -15.81 2.82
CA HIS A 85 -3.99 -16.75 3.95
C HIS A 85 -4.56 -16.11 5.22
N VAL A 86 -4.71 -14.78 5.26
CA VAL A 86 -5.20 -14.07 6.45
C VAL A 86 -6.67 -14.41 6.73
N ARG A 87 -6.93 -14.92 7.92
CA ARG A 87 -8.28 -15.22 8.43
C ARG A 87 -8.41 -14.78 9.89
N PRO A 88 -9.53 -14.22 10.31
CA PRO A 88 -10.62 -13.73 9.47
C PRO A 88 -10.19 -12.54 8.59
N VAL A 89 -10.95 -12.26 7.52
CA VAL A 89 -10.77 -11.05 6.70
C VAL A 89 -11.00 -9.80 7.56
N PRO A 90 -10.17 -8.74 7.45
CA PRO A 90 -10.34 -7.51 8.24
C PRO A 90 -11.72 -6.88 8.07
N ARG A 91 -12.25 -6.27 9.16
CA ARG A 91 -13.60 -5.70 9.19
C ARG A 91 -13.88 -4.68 8.07
N SER A 92 -12.90 -3.84 7.75
CA SER A 92 -13.03 -2.85 6.66
C SER A 92 -13.26 -3.55 5.32
N LEU A 93 -12.47 -4.57 5.00
CA LEU A 93 -12.62 -5.34 3.77
C LEU A 93 -13.89 -6.18 3.78
N ALA A 94 -14.25 -6.78 4.91
CA ALA A 94 -15.53 -7.51 5.05
C ALA A 94 -16.75 -6.61 4.80
N ASN A 95 -16.68 -5.32 5.20
CA ASN A 95 -17.72 -4.35 4.89
C ASN A 95 -17.80 -4.05 3.38
N ILE A 96 -16.65 -3.88 2.72
CA ILE A 96 -16.58 -3.70 1.25
C ILE A 96 -17.20 -4.90 0.54
N TYR A 97 -16.87 -6.11 0.94
CA TYR A 97 -17.41 -7.33 0.35
C TYR A 97 -18.92 -7.47 0.56
N ARG A 98 -19.44 -7.08 1.73
CA ARG A 98 -20.88 -7.07 2.00
C ARG A 98 -21.60 -6.09 1.08
N GLU A 99 -21.03 -4.89 0.91
CA GLU A 99 -21.62 -3.88 0.03
C GLU A 99 -21.64 -4.36 -1.43
N LEU A 100 -20.54 -4.92 -1.93
CA LEU A 100 -20.49 -5.50 -3.27
C LEU A 100 -21.51 -6.62 -3.47
N ALA A 101 -21.68 -7.50 -2.50
CA ALA A 101 -22.68 -8.57 -2.58
C ALA A 101 -24.12 -8.01 -2.61
N THR A 102 -24.38 -6.95 -1.84
CA THR A 102 -25.70 -6.33 -1.75
C THR A 102 -26.03 -5.49 -3.00
N ASP A 103 -25.06 -4.71 -3.48
CA ASP A 103 -25.26 -3.73 -4.57
C ASP A 103 -25.21 -4.38 -5.96
N VAL A 104 -24.21 -5.23 -6.22
CA VAL A 104 -23.99 -5.83 -7.54
C VAL A 104 -24.19 -7.35 -7.60
N GLY A 105 -24.57 -7.99 -6.50
CA GLY A 105 -24.92 -9.42 -6.45
C GLY A 105 -23.73 -10.37 -6.64
N VAL A 106 -22.48 -9.92 -6.48
CA VAL A 106 -21.31 -10.79 -6.60
C VAL A 106 -21.11 -11.65 -5.35
N ALA A 107 -20.64 -12.88 -5.53
CA ALA A 107 -20.32 -13.75 -4.41
C ALA A 107 -19.17 -13.14 -3.56
N THR A 108 -19.31 -13.19 -2.25
CA THR A 108 -18.28 -12.73 -1.32
C THR A 108 -17.03 -13.60 -1.45
N PRO A 109 -15.85 -13.02 -1.74
CA PRO A 109 -14.60 -13.78 -1.77
C PRO A 109 -14.24 -14.35 -0.40
N GLU A 110 -13.59 -15.52 -0.38
CA GLU A 110 -13.13 -16.16 0.86
C GLU A 110 -11.77 -15.63 1.35
N HIS A 111 -11.06 -14.85 0.55
CA HIS A 111 -9.72 -14.29 0.85
C HIS A 111 -9.72 -12.76 0.78
N GLY A 112 -8.69 -12.15 1.38
CA GLY A 112 -8.53 -10.70 1.41
C GLY A 112 -7.50 -10.17 0.41
N ASP A 113 -7.00 -10.98 -0.50
CA ASP A 113 -6.08 -10.55 -1.55
C ASP A 113 -6.84 -9.86 -2.69
N LEU A 114 -6.55 -8.56 -2.92
CA LEU A 114 -7.16 -7.74 -3.96
C LEU A 114 -6.23 -7.53 -5.16
N THR A 115 -5.21 -8.35 -5.34
CA THR A 115 -4.28 -8.26 -6.48
C THR A 115 -5.02 -8.25 -7.82
N ALA A 116 -6.03 -9.09 -7.98
CA ALA A 116 -6.84 -9.14 -9.19
C ALA A 116 -7.60 -7.83 -9.50
N TRP A 117 -7.92 -7.03 -8.47
CA TRP A 117 -8.49 -5.70 -8.69
C TRP A 117 -7.46 -4.73 -9.21
N SER A 118 -6.24 -4.76 -8.65
CA SER A 118 -5.12 -3.94 -9.12
C SER A 118 -4.77 -4.25 -10.58
N GLU A 119 -4.75 -5.52 -10.95
CA GLU A 119 -4.51 -5.98 -12.34
C GLU A 119 -5.59 -5.51 -13.32
N GLN A 120 -6.78 -5.17 -12.83
CA GLN A 120 -7.88 -4.60 -13.62
C GLN A 120 -7.93 -3.07 -13.61
N GLY A 121 -6.90 -2.42 -13.05
CA GLY A 121 -6.79 -0.97 -13.02
C GLY A 121 -7.40 -0.28 -11.81
N VAL A 122 -7.65 -1.00 -10.71
CA VAL A 122 -8.04 -0.39 -9.44
C VAL A 122 -6.80 -0.04 -8.63
N MET A 123 -6.46 1.23 -8.53
CA MET A 123 -5.39 1.71 -7.66
C MET A 123 -5.85 1.71 -6.21
N LEU A 124 -5.34 0.77 -5.43
CA LEU A 124 -5.63 0.60 -4.00
C LEU A 124 -4.53 1.28 -3.19
N LEU A 125 -4.63 2.60 -3.00
CA LEU A 125 -3.58 3.44 -2.43
C LEU A 125 -3.90 3.83 -0.98
N ASN A 126 -2.97 3.64 -0.06
CA ASN A 126 -3.04 4.24 1.26
C ASN A 126 -2.47 5.68 1.24
N ARG A 127 -3.08 6.59 2.00
CA ARG A 127 -2.56 7.94 2.22
C ARG A 127 -1.21 7.94 2.94
N VAL A 128 -0.99 6.98 3.84
CA VAL A 128 0.28 6.70 4.50
C VAL A 128 0.71 5.30 4.11
N LEU A 129 1.86 5.16 3.43
CA LEU A 129 2.23 3.89 2.78
C LEU A 129 2.89 2.89 3.73
N THR A 130 3.27 3.31 4.93
CA THR A 130 3.97 2.45 5.89
C THR A 130 3.44 2.62 7.31
N VAL A 131 3.65 1.63 8.17
CA VAL A 131 3.24 1.63 9.58
C VAL A 131 4.21 0.77 10.40
N ARG A 132 4.40 1.04 11.69
CA ARG A 132 5.06 0.11 12.60
C ARG A 132 4.15 -1.08 12.93
N PRO A 133 4.69 -2.29 13.06
CA PRO A 133 3.92 -3.42 13.54
C PRO A 133 3.24 -3.14 14.87
N GLY A 134 1.95 -3.44 14.95
CA GLY A 134 1.13 -3.23 16.15
C GLY A 134 0.67 -1.79 16.41
N GLU A 135 1.18 -0.79 15.68
CA GLU A 135 0.95 0.63 15.97
C GLU A 135 0.28 1.35 14.79
N SER A 136 -1.04 1.24 14.64
CA SER A 136 -1.77 1.97 13.58
C SER A 136 -1.46 3.47 13.62
N ALA A 137 -1.39 4.10 12.45
CA ALA A 137 -1.09 5.52 12.24
C ALA A 137 0.30 5.99 12.75
N SER A 138 1.21 5.09 13.13
CA SER A 138 2.54 5.44 13.67
C SER A 138 3.43 6.26 12.71
N HIS A 139 3.19 6.18 11.40
CA HIS A 139 3.91 6.97 10.40
C HIS A 139 3.10 8.14 9.82
N ARG A 140 1.94 8.46 10.41
CA ARG A 140 1.15 9.64 10.04
C ARG A 140 1.92 10.92 10.35
N GLY A 141 1.84 11.93 9.47
CA GLY A 141 2.56 13.20 9.62
C GLY A 141 4.06 13.08 9.41
N ARG A 142 4.55 11.99 8.82
CA ARG A 142 5.98 11.79 8.53
C ARG A 142 6.37 12.17 7.09
N GLY A 143 5.40 12.59 6.26
CA GLY A 143 5.62 13.10 4.91
C GLY A 143 5.08 12.25 3.78
N TRP A 144 4.30 11.21 4.07
CA TRP A 144 3.58 10.43 3.05
C TRP A 144 2.37 11.21 2.49
N GLU A 145 1.74 12.06 3.31
CA GLU A 145 0.54 12.84 2.96
C GLU A 145 0.79 13.97 1.97
#